data_158b3e027bea3c0854d46fd50f030fe3
#
_entry.id   158b3e027bea3c0854d46fd50f030fe3
#
_cell.length_a   1.000
_cell.length_b   1.000
_cell.length_c   1.000
_cell.angle_alpha   90.00
_cell.angle_beta   90.00
_cell.angle_gamma   90.00
#
_symmetry.space_group_name_H-M   'P 1'
#
loop_
_entity.id
_entity.type
_entity.pdbx_description
1 polymer ?
#
loop_
_entity_poly.entity_id
_entity_poly.type
_entity_poly.pdbx_seq_one_letter_code
_entity_poly.pdbx_strand_id
1 'polypeptide(L)'
;VTTDLPLAAAASSSAALRADDVSVAYDGVDVVRGARLELRPGCVTALVGPNGSGKSTLLRTLARLQKPRTGSLSLAAPPEGGEWSENVVRASGKDDSRPLDRTSASEGPGDETVDGFELSLRQFARRVALLTQGRPTPGGLSVRDVVEFGRYPHRGRWGRSDPDGPAAVDRALELTGVADLADRGVDQLSGGQLQRVWLASCLAQDTGVLLLDEPTTYLDLRYQVELLDLVRDLADSGRIAVGVVLHDLDQAAALADRIVVLSEGRIVAEGDPVDVLTPRLLTDVWGIRIDVDTDPTTGHLRTRAIGRHHTRAETPVR
;
A
#
# COMPACT_ATOMS: atom_id res chain seq x y z
N VAL A 1 -11.05 -42.08 -13.10
CA VAL A 1 -11.19 -41.75 -11.68
C VAL A 1 -10.72 -40.30 -11.55
N THR A 2 -11.69 -39.40 -11.58
CA THR A 2 -11.48 -37.94 -11.48
C THR A 2 -11.37 -37.60 -10.00
N THR A 3 -10.21 -37.19 -9.54
CA THR A 3 -9.99 -36.74 -8.17
C THR A 3 -10.24 -35.22 -8.16
N ASP A 4 -11.42 -34.82 -7.68
CA ASP A 4 -11.71 -33.44 -7.30
C ASP A 4 -10.81 -33.05 -6.12
N LEU A 5 -9.89 -32.11 -6.34
CA LEU A 5 -9.21 -31.37 -5.28
C LEU A 5 -10.16 -30.25 -4.83
N PRO A 6 -10.47 -30.13 -3.54
CA PRO A 6 -11.27 -29.03 -3.06
C PRO A 6 -10.45 -27.74 -3.14
N LEU A 7 -11.03 -26.76 -3.86
CA LEU A 7 -10.61 -25.37 -3.85
C LEU A 7 -10.60 -24.89 -2.40
N ALA A 8 -9.44 -24.60 -1.85
CA ALA A 8 -9.32 -24.03 -0.51
C ALA A 8 -10.10 -22.71 -0.48
N ALA A 9 -11.16 -22.70 0.29
CA ALA A 9 -11.94 -21.49 0.57
C ALA A 9 -10.99 -20.47 1.20
N ALA A 10 -10.71 -19.39 0.48
CA ALA A 10 -10.05 -18.22 1.03
C ALA A 10 -10.89 -17.75 2.23
N ALA A 11 -10.30 -17.76 3.41
CA ALA A 11 -10.92 -17.26 4.62
C ALA A 11 -11.39 -15.82 4.33
N SER A 12 -12.68 -15.54 4.46
CA SER A 12 -13.26 -14.22 4.27
C SER A 12 -12.83 -13.33 5.43
N SER A 13 -11.62 -12.79 5.37
CA SER A 13 -11.20 -11.70 6.25
C SER A 13 -12.00 -10.46 5.86
N SER A 14 -12.70 -9.87 6.84
CA SER A 14 -13.42 -8.61 6.61
C SER A 14 -12.46 -7.52 6.12
N ALA A 15 -12.94 -6.64 5.23
CA ALA A 15 -12.12 -5.56 4.69
C ALA A 15 -11.69 -4.60 5.82
N ALA A 16 -10.40 -4.27 5.92
CA ALA A 16 -9.90 -3.27 6.86
C ALA A 16 -10.38 -1.85 6.50
N LEU A 17 -10.51 -1.59 5.18
CA LEU A 17 -11.07 -0.36 4.62
C LEU A 17 -11.87 -0.69 3.37
N ARG A 18 -13.08 -0.14 3.26
CA ARG A 18 -13.95 -0.28 2.10
C ARG A 18 -14.47 1.08 1.66
N ALA A 19 -14.37 1.34 0.38
CA ALA A 19 -14.97 2.47 -0.31
C ALA A 19 -16.12 1.99 -1.20
N ASP A 20 -17.29 2.61 -1.08
CA ASP A 20 -18.47 2.31 -1.89
C ASP A 20 -18.94 3.56 -2.64
N ASP A 21 -19.04 3.44 -3.97
CA ASP A 21 -19.56 4.46 -4.90
C ASP A 21 -18.92 5.84 -4.75
N VAL A 22 -17.61 5.85 -4.45
CA VAL A 22 -16.84 7.07 -4.20
C VAL A 22 -16.65 7.84 -5.50
N SER A 23 -17.13 9.10 -5.52
CA SER A 23 -16.90 10.03 -6.63
C SER A 23 -16.24 11.31 -6.13
N VAL A 24 -15.26 11.81 -6.89
CA VAL A 24 -14.48 13.01 -6.55
C VAL A 24 -14.44 13.95 -7.75
N ALA A 25 -14.67 15.23 -7.51
CA ALA A 25 -14.60 16.27 -8.52
C ALA A 25 -13.72 17.45 -8.06
N TYR A 26 -13.00 18.06 -8.99
CA TYR A 26 -12.32 19.34 -8.83
C TYR A 26 -12.92 20.34 -9.80
N ASP A 27 -13.32 21.49 -9.31
CA ASP A 27 -13.91 22.56 -10.12
C ASP A 27 -15.05 22.09 -11.06
N GLY A 28 -15.86 21.16 -10.57
CA GLY A 28 -16.98 20.59 -11.32
C GLY A 28 -16.60 19.46 -12.29
N VAL A 29 -15.33 19.13 -12.43
CA VAL A 29 -14.86 18.02 -13.28
C VAL A 29 -14.67 16.76 -12.47
N ASP A 30 -15.38 15.69 -12.82
CA ASP A 30 -15.26 14.39 -12.16
C ASP A 30 -13.92 13.73 -12.50
N VAL A 31 -13.09 13.54 -11.48
CA VAL A 31 -11.78 12.87 -11.56
C VAL A 31 -11.86 11.41 -11.15
N VAL A 32 -12.75 11.07 -10.20
CA VAL A 32 -13.09 9.69 -9.82
C VAL A 32 -14.60 9.55 -9.86
N ARG A 33 -15.08 8.43 -10.39
CA ARG A 33 -16.51 8.20 -10.66
C ARG A 33 -16.94 6.84 -10.16
N GLY A 34 -17.71 6.81 -9.07
CA GLY A 34 -18.34 5.59 -8.55
C GLY A 34 -17.37 4.49 -8.20
N ALA A 35 -16.19 4.83 -7.67
CA ALA A 35 -15.17 3.84 -7.34
C ALA A 35 -15.61 2.96 -6.16
N ARG A 36 -15.43 1.64 -6.32
CA ARG A 36 -15.57 0.65 -5.25
C ARG A 36 -14.25 -0.06 -5.07
N LEU A 37 -13.78 -0.13 -3.84
CA LEU A 37 -12.47 -0.70 -3.51
C LEU A 37 -12.47 -1.26 -2.10
N GLU A 38 -11.88 -2.44 -1.94
CA GLU A 38 -11.65 -3.05 -0.63
C GLU A 38 -10.16 -3.28 -0.41
N LEU A 39 -9.67 -2.87 0.76
CA LEU A 39 -8.33 -3.20 1.25
C LEU A 39 -8.47 -4.21 2.38
N ARG A 40 -7.78 -5.34 2.26
CA ARG A 40 -7.88 -6.46 3.21
C ARG A 40 -6.58 -6.64 3.99
N PRO A 41 -6.66 -6.96 5.29
CA PRO A 41 -5.47 -7.28 6.08
C PRO A 41 -4.69 -8.43 5.43
N GLY A 42 -3.38 -8.33 5.46
CA GLY A 42 -2.51 -9.33 4.85
C GLY A 42 -2.40 -9.27 3.32
N CYS A 43 -3.05 -8.27 2.70
CA CYS A 43 -3.07 -8.14 1.23
C CYS A 43 -2.47 -6.80 0.78
N VAL A 44 -1.73 -6.85 -0.32
CA VAL A 44 -1.31 -5.67 -1.08
C VAL A 44 -2.24 -5.48 -2.27
N THR A 45 -2.94 -4.35 -2.32
CA THR A 45 -3.76 -3.93 -3.46
C THR A 45 -3.04 -2.82 -4.22
N ALA A 46 -2.61 -3.09 -5.45
CA ALA A 46 -1.96 -2.11 -6.30
C ALA A 46 -2.95 -1.40 -7.23
N LEU A 47 -2.93 -0.08 -7.19
CA LEU A 47 -3.69 0.78 -8.11
C LEU A 47 -2.78 1.17 -9.27
N VAL A 48 -3.12 0.76 -10.48
CA VAL A 48 -2.38 1.04 -11.72
C VAL A 48 -3.28 1.75 -12.74
N GLY A 49 -2.68 2.35 -13.75
CA GLY A 49 -3.41 3.06 -14.81
C GLY A 49 -2.62 4.25 -15.37
N PRO A 50 -3.04 4.84 -16.48
CA PRO A 50 -2.39 6.00 -17.10
C PRO A 50 -2.30 7.21 -16.15
N ASN A 51 -1.40 8.14 -16.47
CA ASN A 51 -1.34 9.42 -15.75
C ASN A 51 -2.67 10.17 -15.90
N GLY A 52 -3.12 10.79 -14.80
CA GLY A 52 -4.41 11.49 -14.78
C GLY A 52 -5.65 10.58 -14.65
N SER A 53 -5.51 9.26 -14.52
CA SER A 53 -6.66 8.36 -14.37
C SER A 53 -7.38 8.44 -13.02
N GLY A 54 -6.86 9.19 -12.03
CA GLY A 54 -7.50 9.39 -10.73
C GLY A 54 -6.92 8.57 -9.57
N LYS A 55 -5.86 7.79 -9.76
CA LYS A 55 -5.24 6.90 -8.73
C LYS A 55 -4.91 7.63 -7.42
N SER A 56 -4.06 8.65 -7.50
CA SER A 56 -3.66 9.43 -6.32
C SER A 56 -4.83 10.19 -5.69
N THR A 57 -5.80 10.64 -6.51
CA THR A 57 -7.03 11.27 -6.02
C THR A 57 -7.87 10.28 -5.23
N LEU A 58 -8.07 9.05 -5.75
CA LEU A 58 -8.77 7.99 -5.02
C LEU A 58 -8.04 7.67 -3.72
N LEU A 59 -6.72 7.43 -3.77
CA LEU A 59 -5.93 7.11 -2.58
C LEU A 59 -6.01 8.20 -1.51
N ARG A 60 -5.90 9.47 -1.89
CA ARG A 60 -6.05 10.62 -0.97
C ARG A 60 -7.46 10.73 -0.39
N THR A 61 -8.48 10.31 -1.14
CA THR A 61 -9.85 10.25 -0.65
C THR A 61 -10.02 9.14 0.39
N LEU A 62 -9.43 7.97 0.15
CA LEU A 62 -9.38 6.88 1.14
C LEU A 62 -8.67 7.30 2.44
N ALA A 63 -7.68 8.20 2.34
CA ALA A 63 -6.99 8.79 3.50
C ALA A 63 -7.69 10.02 4.09
N ARG A 64 -8.88 10.41 3.58
CA ARG A 64 -9.63 11.62 3.98
C ARG A 64 -8.86 12.94 3.79
N LEU A 65 -7.81 12.96 2.96
CA LEU A 65 -7.15 14.20 2.55
C LEU A 65 -7.93 14.92 1.45
N GLN A 66 -8.76 14.18 0.71
CA GLN A 66 -9.67 14.70 -0.29
C GLN A 66 -11.10 14.31 0.08
N LYS A 67 -12.01 15.30 0.12
CA LYS A 67 -13.43 15.03 0.39
C LYS A 67 -14.11 14.49 -0.87
N PRO A 68 -14.81 13.35 -0.82
CA PRO A 68 -15.61 12.87 -1.93
C PRO A 68 -16.85 13.75 -2.12
N ARG A 69 -17.40 13.75 -3.36
CA ARG A 69 -18.69 14.36 -3.68
C ARG A 69 -19.84 13.42 -3.27
N THR A 70 -19.65 12.13 -3.52
CA THR A 70 -20.59 11.03 -3.15
C THR A 70 -19.83 9.81 -2.70
N GLY A 71 -20.53 8.87 -2.09
CA GLY A 71 -20.01 7.59 -1.63
C GLY A 71 -19.74 7.55 -0.14
N SER A 72 -19.37 6.37 0.33
CA SER A 72 -19.08 6.09 1.74
C SER A 72 -17.72 5.41 1.91
N LEU A 73 -17.17 5.52 3.10
CA LEU A 73 -15.93 4.90 3.52
C LEU A 73 -16.16 4.17 4.84
N SER A 74 -15.98 2.86 4.84
CA SER A 74 -16.13 2.03 6.04
C SER A 74 -14.78 1.49 6.48
N LEU A 75 -14.54 1.45 7.77
CA LEU A 75 -13.36 0.87 8.42
C LEU A 75 -13.79 -0.26 9.35
N ALA A 76 -13.04 -1.35 9.37
CA ALA A 76 -13.22 -2.39 10.38
C ALA A 76 -13.10 -1.78 11.78
N ALA A 77 -13.94 -2.21 12.70
CA ALA A 77 -13.77 -1.89 14.10
C ALA A 77 -12.44 -2.48 14.60
N PRO A 78 -11.72 -1.78 15.51
CA PRO A 78 -10.52 -2.37 16.10
C PRO A 78 -10.91 -3.63 16.87
N PRO A 79 -10.08 -4.69 16.84
CA PRO A 79 -10.30 -5.86 17.69
C PRO A 79 -10.39 -5.40 19.15
N GLU A 80 -11.37 -5.93 19.90
CA GLU A 80 -11.49 -5.62 21.31
C GLU A 80 -10.20 -6.01 22.06
N GLY A 81 -9.53 -5.03 22.69
CA GLY A 81 -8.32 -5.20 23.48
C GLY A 81 -7.01 -5.31 22.67
N GLY A 82 -6.99 -5.07 21.36
CA GLY A 82 -5.82 -5.23 20.51
C GLY A 82 -5.05 -3.94 20.26
N GLU A 83 -3.88 -3.80 20.89
CA GLU A 83 -2.80 -2.95 20.37
C GLU A 83 -2.17 -3.64 19.16
N TRP A 84 -2.00 -2.90 18.05
CA TRP A 84 -1.41 -3.42 16.81
C TRP A 84 0.08 -3.79 16.96
N SER A 85 0.71 -3.45 18.10
CA SER A 85 2.15 -3.35 18.30
C SER A 85 2.91 -4.64 18.62
N GLU A 86 2.30 -5.72 19.10
CA GLU A 86 3.10 -6.82 19.69
C GLU A 86 3.71 -7.85 18.72
N ASN A 87 3.32 -7.92 17.46
CA ASN A 87 3.71 -9.04 16.59
C ASN A 87 4.49 -8.70 15.30
N VAL A 88 4.77 -7.44 15.00
CA VAL A 88 5.62 -7.08 13.83
C VAL A 88 7.09 -7.52 14.06
N VAL A 89 7.52 -7.58 15.33
CA VAL A 89 8.91 -7.94 15.68
C VAL A 89 9.23 -9.44 15.44
N ARG A 90 8.22 -10.31 15.33
CA ARG A 90 8.49 -11.77 15.14
C ARG A 90 8.72 -12.17 13.69
N ALA A 91 8.35 -11.35 12.71
CA ALA A 91 8.50 -11.68 11.29
C ALA A 91 9.90 -11.37 10.73
N SER A 92 10.68 -10.50 11.36
CA SER A 92 12.04 -10.14 10.90
C SER A 92 13.18 -10.97 11.48
N GLY A 93 12.88 -11.90 12.41
CA GLY A 93 13.88 -12.84 12.95
C GLY A 93 14.03 -14.03 12.02
N LYS A 94 15.16 -14.12 11.32
CA LYS A 94 15.61 -15.36 10.67
C LYS A 94 15.72 -16.48 11.72
N ASP A 95 14.65 -17.25 11.89
CA ASP A 95 14.72 -18.58 12.49
C ASP A 95 13.86 -19.55 11.65
N ASP A 96 14.57 -20.30 10.81
CA ASP A 96 14.07 -21.38 9.98
C ASP A 96 13.78 -22.58 10.90
N SER A 97 12.54 -22.70 11.37
CA SER A 97 11.95 -24.01 11.73
C SER A 97 10.73 -23.87 12.63
N ARG A 98 9.54 -23.68 12.04
CA ARG A 98 8.30 -24.32 12.49
C ARG A 98 7.14 -24.02 11.51
N PRO A 99 6.42 -25.02 11.01
CA PRO A 99 5.17 -24.79 10.30
C PRO A 99 4.16 -24.23 11.30
N LEU A 100 3.55 -23.09 10.94
CA LEU A 100 2.41 -22.52 11.67
C LEU A 100 1.22 -23.47 11.53
N ASP A 101 0.83 -24.07 12.63
CA ASP A 101 -0.38 -24.88 12.75
C ASP A 101 -1.61 -23.96 12.56
N ARG A 102 -2.28 -24.13 11.44
CA ARG A 102 -3.45 -23.33 11.01
C ARG A 102 -4.78 -23.85 11.55
N THR A 103 -4.82 -24.53 12.67
CA THR A 103 -6.06 -25.08 13.24
C THR A 103 -6.39 -24.46 14.59
N SER A 104 -6.88 -23.20 14.55
CA SER A 104 -7.86 -22.69 15.51
C SER A 104 -8.56 -21.47 14.93
N ALA A 105 -9.49 -21.70 13.97
CA ALA A 105 -10.47 -20.71 13.61
C ALA A 105 -11.48 -20.61 14.75
N SER A 106 -11.25 -19.67 15.69
CA SER A 106 -12.32 -19.18 16.54
C SER A 106 -13.18 -18.26 15.70
N GLU A 107 -14.49 -18.48 15.68
CA GLU A 107 -15.50 -17.59 15.12
C GLU A 107 -15.23 -16.18 15.67
N GLY A 108 -14.76 -15.27 14.80
CA GLY A 108 -14.43 -13.89 15.15
C GLY A 108 -15.72 -13.09 15.43
N PRO A 109 -15.65 -12.04 16.27
CA PRO A 109 -16.75 -11.13 16.49
C PRO A 109 -17.17 -10.49 15.17
N GLY A 110 -18.49 -10.32 15.00
CA GLY A 110 -19.14 -9.91 13.76
C GLY A 110 -18.56 -8.65 13.13
N ASP A 111 -18.84 -8.53 11.85
CA ASP A 111 -18.46 -7.49 10.87
C ASP A 111 -18.88 -6.05 11.31
N GLU A 112 -18.42 -5.61 12.48
CA GLU A 112 -18.69 -4.27 12.97
C GLU A 112 -17.82 -3.27 12.22
N THR A 113 -18.43 -2.51 11.33
CA THR A 113 -17.76 -1.46 10.57
C THR A 113 -18.18 -0.09 11.09
N VAL A 114 -17.25 0.87 11.01
CA VAL A 114 -17.48 2.26 11.42
C VAL A 114 -17.41 3.14 10.18
N ASP A 115 -18.33 4.10 10.04
CA ASP A 115 -18.24 5.09 8.96
C ASP A 115 -16.96 5.93 9.14
N GLY A 116 -16.08 5.84 8.13
CA GLY A 116 -14.81 6.54 8.15
C GLY A 116 -14.97 8.06 8.17
N PHE A 117 -16.07 8.62 7.64
CA PHE A 117 -16.31 10.07 7.63
C PHE A 117 -16.87 10.59 8.95
N GLU A 118 -17.52 9.76 9.75
CA GLU A 118 -18.03 10.14 11.09
C GLU A 118 -16.92 10.15 12.16
N LEU A 119 -15.83 9.42 11.95
CA LEU A 119 -14.69 9.45 12.86
C LEU A 119 -14.08 10.86 12.95
N SER A 120 -13.63 11.28 14.11
CA SER A 120 -12.73 12.45 14.20
C SER A 120 -11.47 12.21 13.41
N LEU A 121 -10.81 13.27 12.89
CA LEU A 121 -9.55 13.14 12.15
C LEU A 121 -8.49 12.33 12.92
N ARG A 122 -8.47 12.49 14.23
CA ARG A 122 -7.55 11.78 15.10
C ARG A 122 -7.86 10.28 15.20
N GLN A 123 -9.12 9.91 15.37
CA GLN A 123 -9.55 8.52 15.40
C GLN A 123 -9.29 7.83 14.04
N PHE A 124 -9.51 8.56 12.96
CA PHE A 124 -9.21 8.08 11.62
C PHE A 124 -7.69 7.89 11.41
N ALA A 125 -6.87 8.86 11.82
CA ALA A 125 -5.42 8.79 11.70
C ALA A 125 -4.76 7.68 12.57
N ARG A 126 -5.47 7.11 13.54
CA ARG A 126 -5.02 5.90 14.25
C ARG A 126 -5.30 4.61 13.51
N ARG A 127 -5.98 4.66 12.37
CA ARG A 127 -6.41 3.50 11.59
C ARG A 127 -5.81 3.47 10.20
N VAL A 128 -5.54 4.65 9.62
CA VAL A 128 -5.07 4.81 8.25
C VAL A 128 -3.86 5.73 8.23
N ALA A 129 -2.73 5.23 7.74
CA ALA A 129 -1.56 6.02 7.43
C ALA A 129 -1.45 6.24 5.92
N LEU A 130 -0.92 7.39 5.50
CA LEU A 130 -0.69 7.70 4.09
C LEU A 130 0.72 8.27 3.89
N LEU A 131 1.48 7.63 3.02
CA LEU A 131 2.69 8.18 2.42
C LEU A 131 2.31 8.88 1.11
N THR A 132 2.37 10.23 1.09
CA THR A 132 2.10 11.02 -0.12
C THR A 132 3.34 11.18 -0.97
N GLN A 133 3.15 11.32 -2.28
CA GLN A 133 4.21 11.72 -3.20
C GLN A 133 4.72 13.14 -2.83
N GLY A 134 6.03 13.33 -2.83
CA GLY A 134 6.67 14.64 -2.64
C GLY A 134 6.39 15.28 -1.27
N ARG A 135 7.16 14.93 -0.27
CA ARG A 135 7.12 15.58 1.04
C ARG A 135 8.24 16.61 1.16
N PRO A 136 7.98 17.76 1.80
CA PRO A 136 9.02 18.75 2.04
C PRO A 136 10.10 18.20 2.97
N THR A 137 11.34 18.65 2.80
CA THR A 137 12.41 18.36 3.75
C THR A 137 12.35 19.42 4.85
N PRO A 138 11.94 19.10 6.07
CA PRO A 138 11.91 20.09 7.15
C PRO A 138 13.32 20.37 7.62
N GLY A 139 13.79 21.62 7.47
CA GLY A 139 15.10 22.02 7.96
C GLY A 139 15.19 22.01 9.49
N GLY A 140 16.35 21.61 10.03
CA GLY A 140 16.65 21.68 11.46
C GLY A 140 16.02 20.58 12.32
N LEU A 141 15.46 19.53 11.70
CA LEU A 141 14.95 18.35 12.40
C LEU A 141 15.86 17.13 12.16
N SER A 142 15.97 16.30 13.18
CA SER A 142 16.58 14.98 13.07
C SER A 142 15.65 13.97 12.39
N VAL A 143 16.20 12.85 11.95
CA VAL A 143 15.42 11.72 11.44
C VAL A 143 14.40 11.26 12.49
N ARG A 144 14.81 11.13 13.74
CA ARG A 144 13.95 10.74 14.85
C ARG A 144 12.77 11.70 15.04
N ASP A 145 13.03 13.00 14.99
CA ASP A 145 11.97 14.04 15.13
C ASP A 145 10.90 13.87 14.04
N VAL A 146 11.33 13.59 12.80
CA VAL A 146 10.40 13.39 11.67
C VAL A 146 9.61 12.09 11.83
N VAL A 147 10.23 11.01 12.29
CA VAL A 147 9.53 9.74 12.52
C VAL A 147 8.53 9.88 13.66
N GLU A 148 8.85 10.65 14.71
CA GLU A 148 7.94 10.96 15.81
C GLU A 148 6.67 11.70 15.37
N PHE A 149 6.63 12.38 14.21
CA PHE A 149 5.40 12.97 13.70
C PHE A 149 4.31 11.92 13.45
N GLY A 150 4.67 10.68 13.13
CA GLY A 150 3.73 9.58 13.04
C GLY A 150 2.94 9.35 14.34
N ARG A 151 3.49 9.73 15.48
CA ARG A 151 2.84 9.55 16.80
C ARG A 151 1.87 10.64 17.18
N TYR A 152 1.70 11.73 16.40
CA TYR A 152 0.73 12.78 16.70
C TYR A 152 -0.71 12.29 17.00
N PRO A 153 -1.26 11.31 16.28
CA PRO A 153 -2.59 10.80 16.59
C PRO A 153 -2.68 10.12 17.97
N HIS A 154 -1.57 9.66 18.54
CA HIS A 154 -1.52 8.95 19.82
C HIS A 154 -1.28 9.90 21.00
N ARG A 155 -0.65 11.05 20.78
CA ARG A 155 -0.40 12.06 21.83
C ARG A 155 -1.70 12.62 22.37
N GLY A 156 -1.89 12.57 23.70
CA GLY A 156 -3.09 13.06 24.38
C GLY A 156 -3.32 14.56 24.23
N ARG A 157 -4.57 15.01 24.45
CA ARG A 157 -4.89 16.42 24.65
C ARG A 157 -4.21 16.84 25.97
N TRP A 158 -3.48 17.95 25.99
CA TRP A 158 -2.73 18.42 27.16
C TRP A 158 -1.44 17.64 27.50
N GLY A 159 -0.69 17.18 26.51
CA GLY A 159 0.61 16.54 26.75
C GLY A 159 0.54 15.17 27.46
N ARG A 160 -0.62 14.49 27.43
CA ARG A 160 -0.70 13.12 27.90
C ARG A 160 0.30 12.25 27.16
N SER A 161 1.08 11.52 27.93
CA SER A 161 2.13 10.61 27.47
C SER A 161 1.58 9.61 26.44
N ASP A 162 2.35 9.38 25.39
CA ASP A 162 2.24 8.24 24.49
C ASP A 162 3.29 7.21 24.96
N PRO A 163 2.95 6.29 25.88
CA PRO A 163 3.93 5.39 26.48
C PRO A 163 4.58 4.45 25.47
N ASP A 164 3.85 4.09 24.41
CA ASP A 164 4.31 3.18 23.35
C ASP A 164 5.07 3.92 22.23
N GLY A 165 5.02 5.25 22.24
CA GLY A 165 5.61 6.09 21.22
C GLY A 165 7.09 5.84 20.96
N PRO A 166 7.96 5.86 21.98
CA PRO A 166 9.39 5.60 21.80
C PRO A 166 9.66 4.23 21.16
N ALA A 167 9.00 3.18 21.64
CA ALA A 167 9.16 1.85 21.09
C ALA A 167 8.65 1.73 19.65
N ALA A 168 7.53 2.39 19.31
CA ALA A 168 7.01 2.42 17.94
C ALA A 168 7.95 3.18 16.99
N VAL A 169 8.56 4.28 17.43
CA VAL A 169 9.55 5.03 16.66
C VAL A 169 10.80 4.20 16.42
N ASP A 170 11.34 3.55 17.45
CA ASP A 170 12.54 2.72 17.32
C ASP A 170 12.30 1.56 16.35
N ARG A 171 11.19 0.85 16.47
CA ARG A 171 10.79 -0.22 15.52
C ARG A 171 10.68 0.30 14.10
N ALA A 172 10.06 1.45 13.90
CA ALA A 172 9.89 2.04 12.56
C ALA A 172 11.24 2.40 11.92
N LEU A 173 12.18 2.94 12.70
CA LEU A 173 13.55 3.24 12.26
C LEU A 173 14.31 1.97 11.87
N GLU A 174 14.18 0.91 12.65
CA GLU A 174 14.80 -0.40 12.37
C GLU A 174 14.23 -1.02 11.10
N LEU A 175 12.90 -1.13 10.99
CA LEU A 175 12.21 -1.72 9.83
C LEU A 175 12.57 -1.03 8.52
N THR A 176 12.76 0.27 8.53
CA THR A 176 13.10 1.06 7.33
C THR A 176 14.61 1.18 7.09
N GLY A 177 15.44 0.60 7.97
CA GLY A 177 16.89 0.62 7.87
C GLY A 177 17.49 2.02 7.96
N VAL A 178 16.91 2.90 8.79
CA VAL A 178 17.41 4.28 9.04
C VAL A 178 17.76 4.53 10.51
N ALA A 179 17.84 3.48 11.33
CA ALA A 179 18.15 3.61 12.75
C ALA A 179 19.51 4.29 13.01
N ASP A 180 20.53 3.94 12.24
CA ASP A 180 21.87 4.54 12.33
C ASP A 180 21.89 6.04 11.95
N LEU A 181 20.82 6.55 11.36
CA LEU A 181 20.66 7.94 10.94
C LEU A 181 19.77 8.74 11.89
N ALA A 182 19.30 8.15 13.00
CA ALA A 182 18.26 8.71 13.87
C ALA A 182 18.55 10.15 14.34
N ASP A 183 19.79 10.44 14.68
CA ASP A 183 20.23 11.76 15.17
C ASP A 183 20.70 12.70 14.06
N ARG A 184 20.70 12.23 12.79
CA ARG A 184 21.17 13.03 11.65
C ARG A 184 20.08 13.99 11.19
N GLY A 185 20.47 15.20 10.76
CA GLY A 185 19.54 16.15 10.13
C GLY A 185 18.96 15.61 8.83
N VAL A 186 17.65 15.72 8.65
CA VAL A 186 16.97 15.20 7.44
C VAL A 186 17.37 15.94 6.16
N ASP A 187 17.87 17.16 6.26
CA ASP A 187 18.43 17.97 5.18
C ASP A 187 19.78 17.45 4.64
N GLN A 188 20.42 16.53 5.38
CA GLN A 188 21.68 15.89 5.00
C GLN A 188 21.50 14.51 4.35
N LEU A 189 20.25 14.09 4.13
CA LEU A 189 19.91 12.77 3.62
C LEU A 189 19.86 12.75 2.08
N SER A 190 20.17 11.59 1.48
CA SER A 190 19.82 11.33 0.09
C SER A 190 18.30 11.23 -0.08
N GLY A 191 17.81 11.41 -1.31
CA GLY A 191 16.36 11.26 -1.59
C GLY A 191 15.80 9.90 -1.14
N GLY A 192 16.53 8.81 -1.37
CA GLY A 192 16.13 7.48 -0.94
C GLY A 192 16.14 7.29 0.58
N GLN A 193 17.10 7.90 1.30
CA GLN A 193 17.10 7.90 2.76
C GLN A 193 15.90 8.69 3.30
N LEU A 194 15.63 9.86 2.75
CA LEU A 194 14.50 10.69 3.15
C LEU A 194 13.16 9.98 2.91
N GLN A 195 13.02 9.27 1.78
CA GLN A 195 11.82 8.47 1.50
C GLN A 195 11.59 7.39 2.57
N ARG A 196 12.65 6.69 2.99
CA ARG A 196 12.57 5.70 4.07
C ARG A 196 12.23 6.32 5.43
N VAL A 197 12.71 7.52 5.71
CA VAL A 197 12.34 8.27 6.92
C VAL A 197 10.84 8.61 6.93
N TRP A 198 10.28 9.02 5.79
CA TRP A 198 8.85 9.29 5.70
C TRP A 198 8.02 8.02 5.80
N LEU A 199 8.51 6.89 5.25
CA LEU A 199 7.86 5.59 5.46
C LEU A 199 7.92 5.19 6.94
N ALA A 200 9.06 5.38 7.60
CA ALA A 200 9.18 5.16 9.05
C ALA A 200 8.15 5.98 9.85
N SER A 201 7.93 7.24 9.47
CA SER A 201 6.91 8.08 10.10
C SER A 201 5.49 7.50 9.92
N CYS A 202 5.18 6.92 8.75
CA CYS A 202 3.91 6.23 8.53
C CYS A 202 3.80 4.94 9.36
N LEU A 203 4.89 4.16 9.48
CA LEU A 203 4.93 2.94 10.29
C LEU A 203 4.85 3.23 11.78
N ALA A 204 5.51 4.30 12.25
CA ALA A 204 5.41 4.74 13.64
C ALA A 204 3.99 5.14 14.04
N GLN A 205 3.12 5.49 13.08
CA GLN A 205 1.71 5.76 13.30
C GLN A 205 0.93 4.52 13.77
N ASP A 206 1.44 3.31 13.51
CA ASP A 206 0.93 2.01 13.98
C ASP A 206 -0.55 1.81 13.63
N THR A 207 -0.83 1.65 12.33
CA THR A 207 -2.18 1.59 11.77
C THR A 207 -2.44 0.27 11.07
N GLY A 208 -3.72 -0.15 11.01
CA GLY A 208 -4.14 -1.34 10.27
C GLY A 208 -4.23 -1.16 8.75
N VAL A 209 -4.18 0.09 8.26
CA VAL A 209 -4.20 0.41 6.83
C VAL A 209 -3.03 1.33 6.49
N LEU A 210 -2.22 0.93 5.51
CA LEU A 210 -1.12 1.70 4.96
C LEU A 210 -1.39 2.03 3.50
N LEU A 211 -1.45 3.32 3.18
CA LEU A 211 -1.64 3.84 1.83
C LEU A 211 -0.34 4.46 1.34
N LEU A 212 0.11 4.09 0.13
CA LEU A 212 1.36 4.53 -0.46
C LEU A 212 1.12 5.14 -1.85
N ASP A 213 1.36 6.44 -2.00
CA ASP A 213 1.19 7.16 -3.27
C ASP A 213 2.55 7.26 -3.99
N GLU A 214 2.80 6.36 -4.94
CA GLU A 214 4.03 6.25 -5.74
C GLU A 214 5.32 6.19 -4.90
N PRO A 215 5.44 5.21 -4.00
CA PRO A 215 6.54 5.18 -3.03
C PRO A 215 7.91 4.91 -3.64
N THR A 216 7.98 4.38 -4.86
CA THR A 216 9.23 4.03 -5.57
C THR A 216 9.76 5.15 -6.47
N THR A 217 9.00 6.23 -6.66
CA THR A 217 9.39 7.36 -7.51
C THR A 217 10.66 8.05 -6.97
N TYR A 218 11.61 8.36 -7.85
CA TYR A 218 12.93 8.97 -7.53
C TYR A 218 13.90 8.08 -6.72
N LEU A 219 13.58 6.80 -6.50
CA LEU A 219 14.51 5.84 -5.92
C LEU A 219 15.34 5.16 -7.01
N ASP A 220 16.59 4.83 -6.71
CA ASP A 220 17.35 3.91 -7.54
C ASP A 220 16.83 2.47 -7.41
N LEU A 221 17.22 1.61 -8.34
CA LEU A 221 16.71 0.25 -8.45
C LEU A 221 16.85 -0.56 -7.15
N ARG A 222 17.97 -0.41 -6.45
CA ARG A 222 18.20 -1.14 -5.19
C ARG A 222 17.19 -0.72 -4.13
N TYR A 223 17.00 0.58 -3.94
CA TYR A 223 16.08 1.09 -2.92
C TYR A 223 14.61 0.87 -3.29
N GLN A 224 14.27 0.79 -4.58
CA GLN A 224 12.93 0.36 -5.02
C GLN A 224 12.65 -1.06 -4.56
N VAL A 225 13.58 -2.00 -4.80
CA VAL A 225 13.42 -3.41 -4.39
C VAL A 225 13.32 -3.52 -2.87
N GLU A 226 14.27 -2.94 -2.12
CA GLU A 226 14.25 -2.97 -0.65
C GLU A 226 12.95 -2.42 -0.06
N LEU A 227 12.37 -1.38 -0.68
CA LEU A 227 11.11 -0.78 -0.22
C LEU A 227 9.91 -1.70 -0.53
N LEU A 228 9.86 -2.30 -1.73
CA LEU A 228 8.78 -3.20 -2.11
C LEU A 228 8.82 -4.50 -1.28
N ASP A 229 10.01 -5.03 -0.99
CA ASP A 229 10.19 -6.17 -0.08
C ASP A 229 9.66 -5.84 1.31
N LEU A 230 10.00 -4.66 1.87
CA LEU A 230 9.47 -4.21 3.15
C LEU A 230 7.93 -4.10 3.14
N VAL A 231 7.35 -3.56 2.06
CA VAL A 231 5.88 -3.47 1.92
C VAL A 231 5.25 -4.87 1.90
N ARG A 232 5.90 -5.84 1.24
CA ARG A 232 5.43 -7.23 1.22
C ARG A 232 5.50 -7.87 2.61
N ASP A 233 6.63 -7.73 3.30
CA ASP A 233 6.82 -8.26 4.66
C ASP A 233 5.76 -7.70 5.63
N LEU A 234 5.46 -6.39 5.53
CA LEU A 234 4.42 -5.75 6.34
C LEU A 234 3.03 -6.35 6.09
N ALA A 235 2.66 -6.59 4.83
CA ALA A 235 1.40 -7.23 4.49
C ALA A 235 1.39 -8.71 4.96
N ASP A 236 2.48 -9.46 4.73
CA ASP A 236 2.60 -10.88 5.11
C ASP A 236 2.51 -11.10 6.63
N SER A 237 2.72 -10.06 7.43
CA SER A 237 2.41 -10.10 8.86
C SER A 237 0.93 -10.40 9.15
N GLY A 238 0.07 -10.30 8.13
CA GLY A 238 -1.36 -10.60 8.18
C GLY A 238 -2.22 -9.52 8.84
N ARG A 239 -1.64 -8.39 9.25
CA ARG A 239 -2.32 -7.35 10.04
C ARG A 239 -2.60 -6.09 9.29
N ILE A 240 -1.70 -5.72 8.36
CA ILE A 240 -1.77 -4.47 7.64
C ILE A 240 -2.40 -4.72 6.28
N ALA A 241 -3.41 -3.93 5.95
CA ALA A 241 -3.95 -3.82 4.61
C ALA A 241 -3.17 -2.73 3.86
N VAL A 242 -2.58 -3.06 2.72
CA VAL A 242 -1.78 -2.11 1.95
C VAL A 242 -2.51 -1.72 0.67
N GLY A 243 -2.68 -0.41 0.46
CA GLY A 243 -3.08 0.17 -0.83
C GLY A 243 -1.92 0.95 -1.42
N VAL A 244 -1.43 0.59 -2.59
CA VAL A 244 -0.26 1.23 -3.20
C VAL A 244 -0.55 1.68 -4.63
N VAL A 245 -0.20 2.91 -4.98
CA VAL A 245 -0.19 3.39 -6.36
C VAL A 245 1.19 3.10 -6.94
N LEU A 246 1.22 2.38 -8.05
CA LEU A 246 2.45 2.07 -8.80
C LEU A 246 2.30 2.47 -10.26
N HIS A 247 3.41 2.95 -10.87
CA HIS A 247 3.47 3.24 -12.30
C HIS A 247 4.01 2.05 -13.10
N ASP A 248 4.88 1.27 -12.51
CA ASP A 248 5.51 0.11 -13.10
C ASP A 248 4.60 -1.11 -12.93
N LEU A 249 4.15 -1.67 -14.06
CA LEU A 249 3.26 -2.83 -14.08
C LEU A 249 3.97 -4.12 -13.62
N ASP A 250 5.28 -4.24 -13.87
CA ASP A 250 6.05 -5.40 -13.45
C ASP A 250 6.25 -5.38 -11.93
N GLN A 251 6.51 -4.19 -11.34
CA GLN A 251 6.51 -4.04 -9.88
C GLN A 251 5.15 -4.35 -9.27
N ALA A 252 4.06 -3.88 -9.90
CA ALA A 252 2.71 -4.18 -9.43
C ALA A 252 2.40 -5.67 -9.50
N ALA A 253 2.78 -6.35 -10.59
CA ALA A 253 2.58 -7.78 -10.78
C ALA A 253 3.38 -8.63 -9.78
N ALA A 254 4.57 -8.19 -9.40
CA ALA A 254 5.44 -8.90 -8.46
C ALA A 254 5.03 -8.71 -7.00
N LEU A 255 4.49 -7.52 -6.66
CA LEU A 255 4.17 -7.14 -5.27
C LEU A 255 2.75 -7.49 -4.85
N ALA A 256 1.77 -7.28 -5.75
CA ALA A 256 0.37 -7.21 -5.35
C ALA A 256 -0.34 -8.56 -5.35
N ASP A 257 -1.20 -8.76 -4.35
CA ASP A 257 -2.18 -9.85 -4.34
C ASP A 257 -3.39 -9.49 -5.22
N ARG A 258 -3.72 -8.19 -5.31
CA ARG A 258 -4.81 -7.68 -6.13
C ARG A 258 -4.37 -6.45 -6.91
N ILE A 259 -4.80 -6.36 -8.16
CA ILE A 259 -4.58 -5.19 -9.02
C ILE A 259 -5.92 -4.53 -9.31
N VAL A 260 -5.93 -3.22 -9.22
CA VAL A 260 -7.06 -2.36 -9.59
C VAL A 260 -6.59 -1.42 -10.70
N VAL A 261 -7.21 -1.52 -11.85
CA VAL A 261 -6.89 -0.69 -13.03
C VAL A 261 -7.85 0.48 -13.10
N LEU A 262 -7.30 1.70 -13.01
CA LEU A 262 -8.06 2.92 -13.21
C LEU A 262 -7.83 3.51 -14.61
N SER A 263 -8.91 3.85 -15.29
CA SER A 263 -8.90 4.58 -16.56
C SER A 263 -10.03 5.61 -16.56
N GLU A 264 -9.73 6.85 -16.95
CA GLU A 264 -10.70 7.95 -17.08
C GLU A 264 -11.59 8.14 -15.83
N GLY A 265 -11.00 7.99 -14.64
CA GLY A 265 -11.67 8.13 -13.35
C GLY A 265 -12.54 6.94 -12.92
N ARG A 266 -12.49 5.83 -13.63
CA ARG A 266 -13.25 4.61 -13.31
C ARG A 266 -12.33 3.43 -13.05
N ILE A 267 -12.76 2.54 -12.16
CA ILE A 267 -12.16 1.21 -12.05
C ILE A 267 -12.70 0.38 -13.23
N VAL A 268 -11.81 -0.03 -14.13
CA VAL A 268 -12.16 -0.79 -15.33
C VAL A 268 -11.88 -2.27 -15.20
N ALA A 269 -11.00 -2.65 -14.27
CA ALA A 269 -10.74 -4.05 -13.90
C ALA A 269 -10.20 -4.13 -12.48
N GLU A 270 -10.51 -5.23 -11.81
CA GLU A 270 -10.01 -5.57 -10.47
C GLU A 270 -9.93 -7.08 -10.32
N GLY A 271 -8.84 -7.59 -9.73
CA GLY A 271 -8.65 -9.03 -9.50
C GLY A 271 -7.19 -9.39 -9.27
N ASP A 272 -6.92 -10.68 -9.39
CA ASP A 272 -5.56 -11.20 -9.29
C ASP A 272 -4.71 -10.70 -10.47
N PRO A 273 -3.39 -10.51 -10.28
CA PRO A 273 -2.51 -10.00 -11.34
C PRO A 273 -2.64 -10.74 -12.67
N VAL A 274 -2.73 -12.08 -12.65
CA VAL A 274 -2.82 -12.92 -13.84
C VAL A 274 -4.12 -12.73 -14.62
N ASP A 275 -5.21 -12.40 -13.95
CA ASP A 275 -6.51 -12.20 -14.56
C ASP A 275 -6.68 -10.78 -15.12
N VAL A 276 -6.04 -9.82 -14.47
CA VAL A 276 -6.18 -8.39 -14.79
C VAL A 276 -5.15 -7.92 -15.80
N LEU A 277 -3.87 -8.29 -15.65
CA LEU A 277 -2.80 -7.82 -16.52
C LEU A 277 -2.78 -8.60 -17.85
N THR A 278 -3.80 -8.43 -18.67
CA THR A 278 -3.89 -9.07 -19.98
C THR A 278 -3.43 -8.12 -21.09
N PRO A 279 -2.83 -8.65 -22.19
CA PRO A 279 -2.40 -7.81 -23.33
C PRO A 279 -3.52 -6.93 -23.87
N ARG A 280 -4.75 -7.45 -23.91
CA ARG A 280 -5.92 -6.74 -24.40
C ARG A 280 -6.27 -5.56 -23.51
N LEU A 281 -6.49 -5.79 -22.20
CA LEU A 281 -6.85 -4.73 -21.28
C LEU A 281 -5.78 -3.65 -21.21
N LEU A 282 -4.51 -4.05 -21.12
CA LEU A 282 -3.40 -3.09 -21.04
C LEU A 282 -3.29 -2.27 -22.34
N THR A 283 -3.43 -2.90 -23.51
CA THR A 283 -3.43 -2.19 -24.80
C THR A 283 -4.57 -1.17 -24.88
N ASP A 284 -5.78 -1.57 -24.49
CA ASP A 284 -6.97 -0.71 -24.53
C ASP A 284 -6.82 0.48 -23.56
N VAL A 285 -6.32 0.25 -22.35
CA VAL A 285 -6.20 1.29 -21.32
C VAL A 285 -5.04 2.25 -21.59
N TRP A 286 -3.87 1.76 -22.05
CA TRP A 286 -2.70 2.62 -22.31
C TRP A 286 -2.65 3.17 -23.73
N GLY A 287 -3.49 2.68 -24.65
CA GLY A 287 -3.52 3.12 -26.03
C GLY A 287 -2.29 2.74 -26.86
N ILE A 288 -1.47 1.80 -26.38
CA ILE A 288 -0.29 1.26 -27.06
C ILE A 288 -0.30 -0.26 -26.92
N ARG A 289 0.24 -0.97 -27.90
CA ARG A 289 0.35 -2.42 -27.79
C ARG A 289 1.25 -2.80 -26.61
N ILE A 290 0.74 -3.64 -25.71
CA ILE A 290 1.48 -4.21 -24.59
C ILE A 290 1.36 -5.73 -24.65
N ASP A 291 2.49 -6.40 -24.77
CA ASP A 291 2.58 -7.84 -24.62
C ASP A 291 2.79 -8.18 -23.14
N VAL A 292 2.26 -9.32 -22.71
CA VAL A 292 2.40 -9.83 -21.33
C VAL A 292 2.88 -11.27 -21.42
N ASP A 293 4.00 -11.54 -20.78
CA ASP A 293 4.62 -12.86 -20.72
C ASP A 293 4.83 -13.26 -19.26
N THR A 294 4.98 -14.54 -18.97
CA THR A 294 5.37 -15.03 -17.63
C THR A 294 6.87 -15.28 -17.61
N ASP A 295 7.57 -14.70 -16.63
CA ASP A 295 8.98 -14.99 -16.43
C ASP A 295 9.16 -16.46 -16.03
N PRO A 296 9.92 -17.25 -16.81
CA PRO A 296 10.06 -18.69 -16.57
C PRO A 296 10.83 -19.02 -15.29
N THR A 297 11.58 -18.05 -14.72
CA THR A 297 12.39 -18.25 -13.52
C THR A 297 11.62 -17.93 -12.25
N THR A 298 10.87 -16.81 -12.26
CA THR A 298 10.17 -16.30 -11.07
C THR A 298 8.67 -16.62 -11.08
N GLY A 299 8.09 -16.95 -12.23
CA GLY A 299 6.64 -17.12 -12.41
C GLY A 299 5.86 -15.81 -12.42
N HIS A 300 6.51 -14.65 -12.23
CA HIS A 300 5.86 -13.35 -12.27
C HIS A 300 5.55 -12.90 -13.70
N LEU A 301 4.49 -12.11 -13.84
CA LEU A 301 4.17 -11.48 -15.12
C LEU A 301 5.18 -10.39 -15.45
N ARG A 302 5.51 -10.29 -16.72
CA ARG A 302 6.31 -9.22 -17.33
C ARG A 302 5.53 -8.54 -18.43
N THR A 303 5.54 -7.24 -18.41
CA THR A 303 4.86 -6.41 -19.41
C THR A 303 5.89 -5.75 -20.32
N ARG A 304 5.59 -5.75 -21.63
CA ARG A 304 6.45 -5.13 -22.63
C ARG A 304 5.64 -4.22 -23.55
N ALA A 305 5.86 -2.92 -23.42
CA ALA A 305 5.29 -1.95 -24.35
C ALA A 305 5.98 -2.04 -25.72
N ILE A 306 5.20 -2.17 -26.78
CA ILE A 306 5.68 -2.33 -28.16
C ILE A 306 5.57 -1.01 -28.90
N GLY A 307 6.70 -0.32 -29.05
CA GLY A 307 6.80 0.89 -29.86
C GLY A 307 6.93 0.59 -31.35
N ARG A 308 6.66 1.60 -32.19
CA ARG A 308 6.76 1.50 -33.66
C ARG A 308 8.14 1.14 -34.22
N HIS A 309 9.18 1.14 -33.40
CA HIS A 309 10.58 0.85 -33.79
C HIS A 309 11.10 -0.49 -33.23
N HIS A 310 10.23 -1.34 -32.68
CA HIS A 310 10.63 -2.61 -32.07
C HIS A 310 11.34 -3.58 -33.03
N THR A 311 11.03 -3.52 -34.33
CA THR A 311 11.63 -4.38 -35.38
C THR A 311 13.06 -4.00 -35.75
N ARG A 312 13.60 -2.86 -35.28
CA ARG A 312 14.98 -2.45 -35.56
C ARG A 312 16.05 -3.35 -34.90
N ALA A 313 15.68 -4.14 -33.90
CA ALA A 313 16.58 -5.04 -33.17
C ALA A 313 16.92 -6.33 -33.94
N GLU A 314 16.25 -6.62 -35.06
CA GLU A 314 16.44 -7.86 -35.84
C GLU A 314 17.41 -7.73 -37.02
N THR A 315 18.07 -6.57 -37.19
CA THR A 315 19.09 -6.45 -38.25
C THR A 315 20.42 -6.96 -37.68
N PRO A 316 20.91 -8.15 -38.11
CA PRO A 316 22.21 -8.64 -37.68
C PRO A 316 23.29 -7.66 -38.14
N VAL A 317 24.14 -7.23 -37.22
CA VAL A 317 25.37 -6.54 -37.54
C VAL A 317 26.20 -7.47 -38.39
N ARG A 318 26.46 -7.11 -39.67
CA ARG A 318 27.36 -7.79 -40.59
C ARG A 318 28.80 -7.55 -40.20
#